data_e24887aa04f1241b5a0c0bb2787bb847
#
_entry.id   e24887aa04f1241b5a0c0bb2787bb847
#
_cell.length_a   1.000
_cell.length_b   1.000
_cell.length_c   1.000
_cell.angle_alpha   90.00
_cell.angle_beta   90.00
_cell.angle_gamma   90.00
#
_symmetry.space_group_name_H-M   'P 1'
#
loop_
_entity.id
_entity.type
_entity.pdbx_description
1 polymer ?
#
loop_
_entity_poly.entity_id
_entity_poly.type
_entity_poly.pdbx_seq_one_letter_code
_entity_poly.pdbx_strand_id
1 'polypeptide(L)'
;METKDGFLVINKDKGLTSHDCVRKIRKLLNTKKVGHTGTLDPEVIGTLPIAIGSATRFIQYLPQGKTYIGQIKLGIRTNTDDIHGEIINQKSWPKISDEKLDQYLNKFRGTKTNSEIGRAHVWTPVT
;
A
#
# COMPACT_ATOMS: atom_id res chain seq x y z
N MET A 1 -3.13 -15.78 32.91
CA MET A 1 -2.61 -15.00 31.78
C MET A 1 -3.78 -14.43 31.03
N GLU A 2 -3.90 -13.12 31.03
CA GLU A 2 -4.93 -12.50 30.20
C GLU A 2 -4.61 -12.74 28.72
N THR A 3 -5.50 -13.44 28.05
CA THR A 3 -5.46 -13.56 26.59
C THR A 3 -5.89 -12.23 26.00
N LYS A 4 -4.98 -11.58 25.31
CA LYS A 4 -5.29 -10.34 24.60
C LYS A 4 -5.88 -10.68 23.25
N ASP A 5 -7.14 -10.37 23.06
CA ASP A 5 -7.87 -10.56 21.81
C ASP A 5 -8.38 -9.23 21.30
N GLY A 6 -8.28 -8.99 20.01
CA GLY A 6 -8.82 -7.80 19.39
C GLY A 6 -8.06 -7.34 18.17
N PHE A 7 -8.40 -6.14 17.72
CA PHE A 7 -7.74 -5.49 16.59
C PHE A 7 -6.93 -4.28 17.06
N LEU A 8 -5.78 -4.12 16.45
CA LEU A 8 -4.91 -2.97 16.61
C LEU A 8 -4.63 -2.37 15.23
N VAL A 9 -4.88 -1.10 15.08
CA VAL A 9 -4.54 -0.39 13.85
C VAL A 9 -3.24 0.36 14.05
N ILE A 10 -2.25 0.05 13.23
CA ILE A 10 -0.94 0.69 13.31
C ILE A 10 -0.67 1.53 12.06
N ASN A 11 0.19 2.52 12.21
CA ASN A 11 0.77 3.25 11.09
C ASN A 11 2.12 2.62 10.75
N LYS A 12 2.15 1.85 9.65
CA LYS A 12 3.37 1.18 9.22
C LYS A 12 4.37 2.19 8.67
N ASP A 13 5.59 2.14 9.18
CA ASP A 13 6.69 2.95 8.68
C ASP A 13 7.27 2.40 7.36
N LYS A 14 7.93 3.29 6.63
CA LYS A 14 8.73 2.95 5.46
C LYS A 14 9.86 1.98 5.82
N GLY A 15 10.15 1.05 4.94
CA GLY A 15 11.23 0.07 5.12
C GLY A 15 10.83 -1.19 5.88
N LEU A 16 9.64 -1.22 6.48
CA LEU A 16 9.11 -2.39 7.18
C LEU A 16 8.13 -3.15 6.28
N THR A 17 8.26 -4.47 6.22
CA THR A 17 7.22 -5.32 5.66
C THR A 17 6.03 -5.41 6.62
N SER A 18 4.87 -5.76 6.09
CA SER A 18 3.70 -6.02 6.94
C SER A 18 3.98 -7.17 7.93
N HIS A 19 4.75 -8.16 7.52
CA HIS A 19 5.16 -9.27 8.39
C HIS A 19 6.14 -8.82 9.49
N ASP A 20 7.03 -7.87 9.22
CA ASP A 20 7.91 -7.28 10.25
C ASP A 20 7.09 -6.64 11.37
N CYS A 21 6.01 -5.96 11.01
CA CYS A 21 5.07 -5.38 11.97
C CYS A 21 4.42 -6.47 12.83
N VAL A 22 3.97 -7.55 12.21
CA VAL A 22 3.40 -8.71 12.93
C VAL A 22 4.41 -9.30 13.90
N ARG A 23 5.65 -9.49 13.49
CA ARG A 23 6.72 -10.01 14.36
C ARG A 23 6.98 -9.13 15.57
N LYS A 24 7.01 -7.81 15.38
CA LYS A 24 7.17 -6.84 16.48
C LYS A 24 6.01 -6.94 17.47
N ILE A 25 4.78 -7.01 16.99
CA ILE A 25 3.60 -7.14 17.86
C ILE A 25 3.60 -8.47 18.61
N ARG A 26 3.94 -9.57 17.96
CA ARG A 26 4.09 -10.87 18.62
C ARG A 26 5.05 -10.80 19.79
N LYS A 27 6.20 -10.15 19.62
CA LYS A 27 7.20 -9.98 20.66
C LYS A 27 6.71 -9.10 21.80
N LEU A 28 6.08 -7.96 21.49
CA LEU A 28 5.59 -7.01 22.47
C LEU A 28 4.47 -7.60 23.35
N LEU A 29 3.57 -8.38 22.75
CA LEU A 29 2.43 -8.97 23.45
C LEU A 29 2.69 -10.39 23.95
N ASN A 30 3.87 -10.92 23.70
CA ASN A 30 4.24 -12.29 24.05
C ASN A 30 3.20 -13.32 23.57
N THR A 31 2.75 -13.20 22.32
CA THR A 31 1.78 -14.11 21.71
C THR A 31 2.15 -14.42 20.27
N LYS A 32 1.94 -15.68 19.87
CA LYS A 32 2.17 -16.12 18.47
C LYS A 32 0.98 -15.81 17.57
N LYS A 33 -0.21 -15.67 18.15
CA LYS A 33 -1.46 -15.53 17.41
C LYS A 33 -1.70 -14.08 17.04
N VAL A 34 -1.01 -13.64 16.00
CA VAL A 34 -1.09 -12.28 15.44
C VAL A 34 -1.05 -12.38 13.92
N GLY A 35 -1.92 -11.67 13.24
CA GLY A 35 -1.97 -11.57 11.79
C GLY A 35 -2.28 -10.16 11.34
N HIS A 36 -2.04 -9.86 10.06
CA HIS A 36 -2.40 -8.58 9.48
C HIS A 36 -3.48 -8.73 8.41
N THR A 37 -4.18 -7.64 8.13
CA THR A 37 -5.12 -7.57 7.02
C THR A 37 -4.52 -6.72 5.92
N GLY A 38 -4.45 -7.26 4.72
CA GLY A 38 -3.98 -6.51 3.56
C GLY A 38 -2.52 -6.09 3.65
N THR A 39 -1.71 -6.69 2.82
CA THR A 39 -0.28 -6.39 2.71
C THR A 39 -0.07 -4.96 2.22
N LEU A 40 0.86 -4.24 2.86
CA LEU A 40 1.45 -3.02 2.35
C LEU A 40 2.90 -3.29 1.97
N ASP A 41 3.32 -2.76 0.82
CA ASP A 41 4.72 -2.85 0.39
C ASP A 41 5.67 -2.16 1.37
N PRO A 42 6.94 -2.57 1.45
CA PRO A 42 7.91 -1.97 2.39
C PRO A 42 8.03 -0.45 2.26
N GLU A 43 7.97 0.07 1.04
CA GLU A 43 8.10 1.50 0.76
C GLU A 43 6.84 2.31 1.06
N VAL A 44 5.72 1.65 1.31
CA VAL A 44 4.44 2.30 1.61
C VAL A 44 4.32 2.51 3.11
N ILE A 45 3.97 3.72 3.50
CA ILE A 45 3.57 4.07 4.86
C ILE A 45 2.05 4.12 4.94
N GLY A 46 1.50 3.77 6.08
CA GLY A 46 0.07 3.94 6.30
C GLY A 46 -0.57 2.87 7.18
N THR A 47 -1.87 2.87 7.14
CA THR A 47 -2.74 2.07 8.00
C THR A 47 -2.60 0.58 7.73
N LEU A 48 -2.21 -0.17 8.75
CA LEU A 48 -2.15 -1.63 8.73
C LEU A 48 -2.92 -2.18 9.93
N PRO A 49 -4.10 -2.78 9.71
CA PRO A 49 -4.84 -3.45 10.77
C PRO A 49 -4.18 -4.77 11.17
N ILE A 50 -4.04 -4.99 12.45
CA ILE A 50 -3.47 -6.19 13.07
C ILE A 50 -4.55 -6.87 13.89
N ALA A 51 -4.71 -8.16 13.71
CA ALA A 51 -5.58 -9.01 14.52
C ALA A 51 -4.74 -9.80 15.53
N ILE A 52 -5.20 -9.85 16.78
CA ILE A 52 -4.50 -10.46 17.91
C ILE A 52 -5.40 -11.52 18.54
N GLY A 53 -4.81 -12.65 18.86
CA GLY A 53 -5.51 -13.74 19.54
C GLY A 53 -6.65 -14.32 18.71
N SER A 54 -7.82 -14.49 19.32
CA SER A 54 -8.99 -15.03 18.65
C SER A 54 -9.52 -14.16 17.51
N ALA A 55 -9.18 -12.88 17.49
CA ALA A 55 -9.57 -11.97 16.41
C ALA A 55 -8.93 -12.34 15.05
N THR A 56 -7.86 -13.13 15.01
CA THR A 56 -7.22 -13.58 13.76
C THR A 56 -8.17 -14.36 12.85
N ARG A 57 -9.15 -15.04 13.40
CA ARG A 57 -10.18 -15.77 12.65
C ARG A 57 -11.12 -14.87 11.86
N PHE A 58 -11.21 -13.58 12.23
CA PHE A 58 -12.10 -12.60 11.61
C PHE A 58 -11.43 -11.80 10.49
N ILE A 59 -10.14 -11.98 10.25
CA ILE A 59 -9.38 -11.28 9.19
C ILE A 59 -10.07 -11.46 7.83
N GLN A 60 -10.53 -12.66 7.53
CA GLN A 60 -11.21 -12.99 6.27
C GLN A 60 -12.53 -12.22 6.03
N TYR A 61 -13.14 -11.68 7.07
CA TYR A 61 -14.39 -10.92 7.00
C TYR A 61 -14.19 -9.41 6.96
N LEU A 62 -12.97 -8.93 7.09
CA LEU A 62 -12.67 -7.50 7.07
C LEU A 62 -12.67 -6.95 5.64
N PRO A 63 -13.04 -5.67 5.46
CA PRO A 63 -12.98 -5.03 4.16
C PRO A 63 -11.56 -5.09 3.57
N GLN A 64 -11.47 -5.43 2.29
CA GLN A 64 -10.19 -5.54 1.58
C GLN A 64 -9.82 -4.28 0.80
N GLY A 65 -10.73 -3.31 0.72
CA GLY A 65 -10.49 -2.05 0.01
C GLY A 65 -9.39 -1.21 0.64
N LYS A 66 -8.58 -0.57 -0.19
CA LYS A 66 -7.50 0.34 0.21
C LYS A 66 -7.55 1.60 -0.61
N THR A 67 -7.14 2.70 0.01
CA THR A 67 -6.90 3.99 -0.66
C THR A 67 -5.45 4.37 -0.48
N TYR A 68 -4.82 4.81 -1.56
CA TYR A 68 -3.43 5.25 -1.55
C TYR A 68 -3.33 6.69 -2.03
N ILE A 69 -2.35 7.40 -1.49
CA ILE A 69 -1.93 8.71 -2.00
C ILE A 69 -0.49 8.56 -2.47
N GLY A 70 -0.24 8.92 -3.71
CA GLY A 70 1.08 8.78 -4.31
C GLY A 70 1.51 10.02 -5.07
N GLN A 71 2.79 10.05 -5.42
CA GLN A 71 3.38 11.08 -6.27
C GLN A 71 3.88 10.44 -7.55
N ILE A 72 3.63 11.10 -8.67
CA ILE A 72 4.12 10.67 -9.98
C ILE A 72 5.09 11.73 -10.49
N LYS A 73 6.31 11.31 -10.84
CA LYS A 73 7.29 12.16 -11.49
C LYS A 73 7.22 11.96 -12.99
N LEU A 74 6.87 13.01 -13.70
CA LEU A 74 6.78 12.98 -15.17
C LEU A 74 8.17 13.05 -15.83
N GLY A 75 8.28 12.49 -17.03
CA GLY A 75 9.49 12.55 -17.84
C GLY A 75 10.53 11.47 -17.55
N ILE A 76 10.29 10.61 -16.58
CA ILE A 76 11.21 9.51 -16.22
C ILE A 76 10.45 8.19 -16.24
N ARG A 77 11.04 7.20 -16.86
CA ARG A 77 10.60 5.81 -16.78
C ARG A 77 11.72 4.93 -16.24
N THR A 78 11.38 4.08 -15.30
CA THR A 78 12.30 3.10 -14.72
C THR A 78 11.91 1.68 -15.12
N ASN A 79 12.83 0.74 -14.99
CA ASN A 79 12.59 -0.68 -15.28
C ASN A 79 11.65 -1.35 -14.28
N THR A 80 11.46 -0.76 -13.11
CA THR A 80 10.56 -1.27 -12.05
C THR A 80 9.25 -0.50 -11.97
N ASP A 81 9.07 0.55 -12.78
CA ASP A 81 7.95 1.49 -12.75
C ASP A 81 7.78 2.22 -11.39
N ASP A 82 8.82 2.23 -10.56
CA ASP A 82 8.91 2.98 -9.31
C ASP A 82 10.21 3.82 -9.24
N ILE A 83 10.38 4.58 -8.16
CA ILE A 83 11.55 5.48 -8.01
C ILE A 83 12.86 4.76 -7.71
N HIS A 84 12.83 3.47 -7.41
CA HIS A 84 14.01 2.67 -7.03
C HIS A 84 14.66 1.96 -8.20
N GLY A 85 13.95 1.86 -9.33
CA GLY A 85 14.47 1.20 -10.53
C GLY A 85 15.51 2.04 -11.27
N GLU A 86 16.23 1.39 -12.17
CA GLU A 86 17.12 2.06 -13.11
C GLU A 86 16.32 2.85 -14.13
N ILE A 87 16.79 4.05 -14.44
CA ILE A 87 16.17 4.90 -15.46
C ILE A 87 16.45 4.31 -16.84
N ILE A 88 15.38 3.87 -17.52
CA ILE A 88 15.47 3.32 -18.88
C ILE A 88 15.07 4.32 -19.96
N ASN A 89 14.36 5.38 -19.59
CA ASN A 89 14.00 6.47 -20.50
C ASN A 89 13.84 7.76 -19.71
N GLN A 90 14.35 8.85 -20.29
CA GLN A 90 14.20 10.18 -19.71
C GLN A 90 13.90 11.18 -20.83
N LYS A 91 12.85 11.94 -20.66
CA LYS A 91 12.46 13.04 -21.57
C LYS A 91 12.27 14.32 -20.78
N SER A 92 12.67 15.44 -21.38
CA SER A 92 12.27 16.74 -20.85
C SER A 92 10.76 16.87 -20.90
N TRP A 93 10.17 17.40 -19.85
CA TRP A 93 8.74 17.57 -19.74
C TRP A 93 8.37 19.06 -19.77
N PRO A 94 7.52 19.50 -20.69
CA PRO A 94 7.07 20.89 -20.71
C PRO A 94 6.22 21.18 -19.47
N LYS A 95 6.25 22.43 -19.02
CA LYS A 95 5.37 22.88 -17.95
C LYS A 95 3.92 22.72 -18.39
N ILE A 96 3.14 21.98 -17.62
CA ILE A 96 1.73 21.73 -17.90
C ILE A 96 0.89 22.58 -16.93
N SER A 97 -0.18 23.21 -17.43
CA SER A 97 -1.16 23.89 -16.59
C SER A 97 -1.96 22.87 -15.76
N ASP A 98 -2.49 23.31 -14.62
CA ASP A 98 -3.32 22.47 -13.76
C ASP A 98 -4.57 21.98 -14.49
N GLU A 99 -5.19 22.82 -15.32
CA GLU A 99 -6.37 22.47 -16.12
C GLU A 99 -6.06 21.35 -17.12
N LYS A 100 -4.92 21.43 -17.80
CA LYS A 100 -4.51 20.42 -18.76
C LYS A 100 -4.14 19.10 -18.07
N LEU A 101 -3.48 19.18 -16.92
CA LEU A 101 -3.19 18.01 -16.09
C LEU A 101 -4.47 17.32 -15.63
N ASP A 102 -5.46 18.10 -15.19
CA ASP A 102 -6.75 17.56 -14.75
C ASP A 102 -7.51 16.87 -15.90
N GLN A 103 -7.44 17.40 -17.11
CA GLN A 103 -8.01 16.76 -18.31
C GLN A 103 -7.37 15.39 -18.58
N TYR A 104 -6.05 15.25 -18.43
CA TYR A 104 -5.38 13.96 -18.57
C TYR A 104 -5.76 12.99 -17.45
N LEU A 105 -5.82 13.47 -16.21
CA LEU A 105 -6.19 12.65 -15.05
C LEU A 105 -7.63 12.16 -15.13
N ASN A 106 -8.53 12.90 -15.74
CA ASN A 106 -9.92 12.49 -15.95
C ASN A 106 -10.07 11.16 -16.69
N LYS A 107 -9.11 10.83 -17.56
CA LYS A 107 -9.08 9.53 -18.27
C LYS A 107 -8.86 8.34 -17.35
N PHE A 108 -8.28 8.58 -16.19
CA PHE A 108 -7.97 7.55 -15.19
C PHE A 108 -8.97 7.53 -14.03
N ARG A 109 -9.88 8.50 -13.95
CA ARG A 109 -10.92 8.53 -12.92
C ARG A 109 -12.00 7.49 -13.19
N GLY A 110 -12.64 7.07 -12.12
CA GLY A 110 -13.67 6.02 -12.14
C GLY A 110 -13.09 4.62 -11.94
N THR A 111 -13.96 3.63 -12.01
CA THR A 111 -13.56 2.23 -11.87
C THR A 111 -12.83 1.76 -13.13
N LYS A 112 -11.61 1.29 -12.95
CA LYS A 112 -10.78 0.71 -14.01
C LYS A 112 -10.40 -0.73 -13.65
N THR A 113 -10.47 -1.60 -14.63
CA THR A 113 -9.97 -2.96 -14.47
C THR A 113 -8.49 -2.98 -14.79
N ASN A 114 -7.69 -3.49 -13.86
CA ASN A 114 -6.27 -3.67 -14.09
C ASN A 114 -6.04 -4.98 -14.85
N SER A 115 -5.37 -4.92 -15.98
CA SER A 115 -5.10 -6.09 -16.82
C SER A 115 -3.82 -6.86 -16.42
N GLU A 116 -3.05 -6.33 -15.50
CA GLU A 116 -1.82 -6.99 -15.07
C GLU A 116 -2.06 -7.95 -13.91
N ILE A 117 -2.01 -9.23 -14.22
CA ILE A 117 -2.05 -10.30 -13.23
C ILE A 117 -0.64 -10.49 -12.67
N GLY A 118 -0.47 -10.37 -11.34
CA GLY A 118 0.71 -10.81 -10.60
C GLY A 118 1.78 -9.77 -10.30
N ARG A 119 1.58 -8.51 -10.62
CA ARG A 119 2.38 -7.41 -10.07
C ARG A 119 1.53 -6.58 -9.12
N ALA A 120 1.92 -6.54 -7.87
CA ALA A 120 1.35 -5.63 -6.88
C ALA A 120 1.80 -4.19 -7.17
N HIS A 121 1.60 -3.73 -8.39
CA HIS A 121 1.73 -2.33 -8.70
C HIS A 121 0.44 -1.66 -8.27
N VAL A 122 0.60 -0.93 -7.23
CA VAL A 122 -0.43 -0.10 -6.67
C VAL A 122 -0.72 1.04 -7.63
N TRP A 123 -1.62 0.79 -8.53
CA TRP A 123 -2.30 1.86 -9.22
C TRP A 123 -3.47 2.29 -8.37
N THR A 124 -3.29 3.36 -7.70
CA THR A 124 -4.39 4.01 -7.02
C THR A 124 -5.19 4.79 -8.03
N PRO A 125 -6.49 4.59 -8.08
CA PRO A 125 -7.32 5.59 -8.71
C PRO A 125 -7.15 6.88 -7.90
N VAL A 126 -6.64 7.89 -8.54
CA VAL A 126 -6.73 9.24 -8.00
C VAL A 126 -8.20 9.62 -8.05
N THR A 127 -8.82 9.59 -6.90
CA THR A 127 -10.16 10.13 -6.74
C THR A 127 -10.13 11.64 -6.70
#